data_b10024790c40886dd4034942328e3b18
#
_entry.id   b10024790c40886dd4034942328e3b18
#
_cell.length_a   1.000
_cell.length_b   1.000
_cell.length_c   1.000
_cell.angle_alpha   90.00
_cell.angle_beta   90.00
_cell.angle_gamma   90.00
#
_symmetry.space_group_name_H-M   'P 1'
#
loop_
_entity.id
_entity.type
_entity.pdbx_description
1 polymer ?
#
loop_
_entity_poly.entity_id
_entity_poly.type
_entity_poly.pdbx_seq_one_letter_code
_entity_poly.pdbx_strand_id
1 'polypeptide(L)'
;IRFSASVMPTTALDVTIQAKILELIRSIQKERGISVIYITHDLGVVAKVADYVDVMYAGKIVETGTIDEIFYDPKHPYTWGLLSAMPDLDTADDRLYTIPGSPPNLLHEKPGDAFAPRNRFALHIDDEVDPPMFKISETHYAATWLLDPRAPKVEMPPELAQRISRMKADAEKIKEAE
;
A
#
# COMPACT_ATOMS: atom_id res chain seq x y z
N ILE A 1 -17.01 20.62 -0.10
CA ILE A 1 -16.10 19.64 -0.71
C ILE A 1 -16.98 18.72 -1.58
N ARG A 2 -16.62 18.58 -2.86
CA ARG A 2 -17.29 17.65 -3.78
C ARG A 2 -16.39 16.44 -3.96
N PHE A 3 -16.92 15.24 -3.75
CA PHE A 3 -16.22 13.98 -3.95
C PHE A 3 -16.73 13.26 -5.21
N SER A 4 -15.82 12.61 -5.93
CA SER A 4 -16.15 11.61 -6.93
C SER A 4 -15.42 10.32 -6.57
N ALA A 5 -16.15 9.22 -6.47
CA ALA A 5 -15.58 7.91 -6.24
C ALA A 5 -15.46 7.17 -7.58
N SER A 6 -14.30 6.57 -7.85
CA SER A 6 -14.06 5.75 -9.02
C SER A 6 -13.55 4.37 -8.61
N VAL A 7 -14.32 3.34 -8.93
CA VAL A 7 -14.00 1.95 -8.62
C VAL A 7 -13.40 1.31 -9.86
N MET A 8 -12.12 0.93 -9.79
CA MET A 8 -11.39 0.21 -10.85
C MET A 8 -11.66 0.76 -12.26
N PRO A 9 -11.49 2.08 -12.52
CA PRO A 9 -11.91 2.69 -13.78
C PRO A 9 -11.17 2.15 -15.00
N THR A 10 -10.13 1.37 -14.76
CA THR A 10 -9.19 0.89 -15.78
C THR A 10 -9.09 -0.62 -15.87
N THR A 11 -9.95 -1.37 -15.16
CA THR A 11 -9.99 -2.83 -15.22
C THR A 11 -10.30 -3.28 -16.64
N ALA A 12 -9.50 -4.21 -17.17
CA ALA A 12 -9.60 -4.75 -18.53
C ALA A 12 -9.37 -3.76 -19.69
N LEU A 13 -8.77 -2.61 -19.45
CA LEU A 13 -8.38 -1.66 -20.49
C LEU A 13 -6.90 -1.85 -20.89
N ASP A 14 -6.61 -1.53 -22.16
CA ASP A 14 -5.23 -1.39 -22.63
C ASP A 14 -4.50 -0.29 -21.82
N VAL A 15 -3.20 -0.51 -21.56
CA VAL A 15 -2.36 0.40 -20.75
C VAL A 15 -2.37 1.83 -21.28
N THR A 16 -2.43 1.98 -22.61
CA THR A 16 -2.47 3.29 -23.26
C THR A 16 -3.79 4.01 -23.03
N ILE A 17 -4.90 3.28 -23.06
CA ILE A 17 -6.24 3.81 -22.76
C ILE A 17 -6.35 4.14 -21.28
N GLN A 18 -5.81 3.29 -20.42
CA GLN A 18 -5.75 3.51 -18.98
C GLN A 18 -5.06 4.85 -18.65
N ALA A 19 -3.88 5.10 -19.22
CA ALA A 19 -3.14 6.34 -19.01
C ALA A 19 -3.97 7.58 -19.42
N LYS A 20 -4.61 7.55 -20.59
CA LYS A 20 -5.46 8.66 -21.07
C LYS A 20 -6.66 8.93 -20.16
N ILE A 21 -7.29 7.88 -19.61
CA ILE A 21 -8.42 8.04 -18.69
C ILE A 21 -7.94 8.69 -17.39
N LEU A 22 -6.79 8.27 -16.85
CA LEU A 22 -6.23 8.85 -15.63
C LEU A 22 -5.87 10.33 -15.83
N GLU A 23 -5.30 10.70 -16.97
CA GLU A 23 -5.04 12.10 -17.34
C GLU A 23 -6.33 12.93 -17.44
N LEU A 24 -7.37 12.37 -18.06
CA LEU A 24 -8.69 13.02 -18.13
C LEU A 24 -9.28 13.25 -16.74
N ILE A 25 -9.24 12.24 -15.85
CA ILE A 25 -9.73 12.38 -14.48
C ILE A 25 -8.94 13.46 -13.73
N ARG A 26 -7.61 13.50 -13.87
CA ARG A 26 -6.76 14.54 -13.28
C ARG A 26 -7.10 15.95 -13.81
N SER A 27 -7.36 16.09 -15.11
CA SER A 27 -7.75 17.37 -15.68
C SER A 27 -9.08 17.86 -15.13
N ILE A 28 -10.08 16.98 -15.02
CA ILE A 28 -11.38 17.28 -14.43
C ILE A 28 -11.24 17.64 -12.94
N GLN A 29 -10.41 16.89 -12.20
CA GLN A 29 -10.12 17.16 -10.79
C GLN A 29 -9.59 18.59 -10.59
N LYS A 30 -8.60 18.98 -11.40
CA LYS A 30 -8.02 20.33 -11.36
C LYS A 30 -9.02 21.42 -11.78
N GLU A 31 -9.75 21.20 -12.88
CA GLU A 31 -10.72 22.16 -13.40
C GLU A 31 -11.89 22.40 -12.44
N ARG A 32 -12.37 21.34 -11.81
CA ARG A 32 -13.57 21.38 -10.96
C ARG A 32 -13.29 21.54 -9.47
N GLY A 33 -12.02 21.45 -9.05
CA GLY A 33 -11.64 21.52 -7.63
C GLY A 33 -12.30 20.42 -6.80
N ILE A 34 -12.38 19.18 -7.33
CA ILE A 34 -12.98 18.02 -6.64
C ILE A 34 -11.90 17.11 -6.09
N SER A 35 -12.23 16.37 -5.02
CA SER A 35 -11.43 15.26 -4.55
C SER A 35 -11.91 13.96 -5.22
N VAL A 36 -10.98 13.08 -5.56
CA VAL A 36 -11.27 11.80 -6.22
C VAL A 36 -10.79 10.66 -5.33
N ILE A 37 -11.65 9.67 -5.12
CA ILE A 37 -11.29 8.43 -4.45
C ILE A 37 -11.14 7.35 -5.53
N TYR A 38 -9.94 6.77 -5.61
CA TYR A 38 -9.65 5.62 -6.47
C TYR A 38 -9.69 4.34 -5.65
N ILE A 39 -10.43 3.33 -6.11
CA ILE A 39 -10.42 1.98 -5.55
C ILE A 39 -9.79 1.08 -6.60
N THR A 40 -8.60 0.56 -6.31
CA THR A 40 -7.83 -0.27 -7.25
C THR A 40 -6.88 -1.20 -6.49
N HIS A 41 -6.48 -2.27 -7.15
CA HIS A 41 -5.40 -3.14 -6.69
C HIS A 41 -4.09 -2.91 -7.45
N ASP A 42 -4.08 -1.98 -8.39
CA ASP A 42 -2.92 -1.67 -9.23
C ASP A 42 -2.07 -0.57 -8.56
N LEU A 43 -0.98 -0.98 -7.93
CA LEU A 43 -0.04 -0.07 -7.27
C LEU A 43 0.64 0.90 -8.24
N GLY A 44 0.80 0.51 -9.52
CA GLY A 44 1.34 1.39 -10.55
C GLY A 44 0.39 2.56 -10.86
N VAL A 45 -0.92 2.32 -10.80
CA VAL A 45 -1.93 3.40 -10.89
C VAL A 45 -1.87 4.29 -9.65
N VAL A 46 -1.86 3.68 -8.46
CA VAL A 46 -1.78 4.41 -7.18
C VAL A 46 -0.59 5.35 -7.18
N ALA A 47 0.60 4.86 -7.55
CA ALA A 47 1.83 5.66 -7.59
C ALA A 47 1.75 6.89 -8.51
N LYS A 48 0.90 6.85 -9.54
CA LYS A 48 0.77 7.94 -10.53
C LYS A 48 -0.26 8.99 -10.14
N VAL A 49 -1.30 8.63 -9.40
CA VAL A 49 -2.49 9.51 -9.25
C VAL A 49 -2.82 9.85 -7.81
N ALA A 50 -2.36 9.09 -6.83
CA ALA A 50 -2.73 9.29 -5.44
C ALA A 50 -1.82 10.31 -4.75
N ASP A 51 -2.42 11.16 -3.91
CA ASP A 51 -1.71 12.02 -2.96
C ASP A 51 -1.64 11.31 -1.59
N TYR A 52 -2.68 10.53 -1.27
CA TYR A 52 -2.86 9.82 -0.01
C TYR A 52 -3.39 8.41 -0.26
N VAL A 53 -2.94 7.44 0.52
CA VAL A 53 -3.25 6.03 0.30
C VAL A 53 -3.77 5.39 1.57
N ASP A 54 -4.90 4.68 1.43
CA ASP A 54 -5.42 3.76 2.43
C ASP A 54 -5.22 2.33 1.95
N VAL A 55 -4.37 1.58 2.63
CA VAL A 55 -4.16 0.15 2.36
C VAL A 55 -5.22 -0.64 3.12
N MET A 56 -5.98 -1.46 2.41
CA MET A 56 -7.07 -2.24 2.99
C MET A 56 -6.77 -3.74 2.95
N TYR A 57 -7.08 -4.43 4.03
CA TYR A 57 -7.08 -5.88 4.11
C TYR A 57 -8.30 -6.37 4.87
N ALA A 58 -8.97 -7.39 4.33
CA ALA A 58 -10.15 -8.00 4.97
C ALA A 58 -11.23 -6.98 5.43
N GLY A 59 -11.45 -5.91 4.64
CA GLY A 59 -12.44 -4.87 4.93
C GLY A 59 -12.00 -3.80 5.94
N LYS A 60 -10.79 -3.89 6.49
CA LYS A 60 -10.22 -2.91 7.43
C LYS A 60 -9.08 -2.14 6.78
N ILE A 61 -8.91 -0.86 7.14
CA ILE A 61 -7.70 -0.09 6.81
C ILE A 61 -6.59 -0.59 7.73
N VAL A 62 -5.50 -1.06 7.15
CA VAL A 62 -4.34 -1.60 7.89
C VAL A 62 -3.16 -0.63 7.90
N GLU A 63 -3.07 0.24 6.91
CA GLU A 63 -2.08 1.31 6.88
C GLU A 63 -2.62 2.49 6.09
N THR A 64 -2.29 3.72 6.49
CA THR A 64 -2.71 4.95 5.82
C THR A 64 -1.60 5.99 5.90
N GLY A 65 -1.42 6.75 4.82
CA GLY A 65 -0.37 7.77 4.74
C GLY A 65 -0.31 8.46 3.39
N THR A 66 0.58 9.41 3.26
CA THR A 66 0.92 9.98 1.95
C THR A 66 1.52 8.93 1.03
N ILE A 67 1.48 9.18 -0.27
CA ILE A 67 2.08 8.27 -1.26
C ILE A 67 3.55 7.95 -0.92
N ASP A 68 4.32 8.95 -0.51
CA ASP A 68 5.73 8.79 -0.15
C ASP A 68 5.91 7.92 1.10
N GLU A 69 5.05 8.08 2.13
CA GLU A 69 5.11 7.28 3.35
C GLU A 69 4.80 5.81 3.06
N ILE A 70 3.76 5.53 2.28
CA ILE A 70 3.36 4.16 1.96
C ILE A 70 4.36 3.45 1.03
N PHE A 71 4.90 4.15 0.04
CA PHE A 71 5.81 3.53 -0.94
C PHE A 71 7.27 3.47 -0.47
N TYR A 72 7.70 4.42 0.37
CA TYR A 72 9.11 4.53 0.76
C TYR A 72 9.40 4.27 2.23
N ASP A 73 8.37 4.23 3.08
CA ASP A 73 8.54 3.93 4.52
C ASP A 73 7.37 3.11 5.09
N PRO A 74 6.91 2.04 4.39
CA PRO A 74 5.79 1.22 4.83
C PRO A 74 6.08 0.56 6.18
N LYS A 75 5.06 0.41 7.02
CA LYS A 75 5.18 -0.16 8.37
C LYS A 75 4.41 -1.46 8.54
N HIS A 76 3.32 -1.65 7.81
CA HIS A 76 2.52 -2.85 7.94
C HIS A 76 3.09 -4.01 7.09
N PRO A 77 3.24 -5.23 7.64
CA PRO A 77 3.76 -6.38 6.89
C PRO A 77 2.97 -6.75 5.64
N TYR A 78 1.66 -6.47 5.60
CA TYR A 78 0.87 -6.65 4.38
C TYR A 78 1.31 -5.68 3.28
N THR A 79 1.56 -4.40 3.61
CA THR A 79 2.08 -3.41 2.66
C THR A 79 3.46 -3.80 2.15
N TRP A 80 4.33 -4.35 3.02
CA TRP A 80 5.61 -4.92 2.59
C TRP A 80 5.42 -6.01 1.55
N GLY A 81 4.45 -6.90 1.78
CA GLY A 81 4.12 -7.97 0.84
C GLY A 81 3.62 -7.44 -0.51
N LEU A 82 2.73 -6.44 -0.49
CA LEU A 82 2.22 -5.81 -1.70
C LEU A 82 3.32 -5.15 -2.53
N LEU A 83 4.18 -4.35 -1.88
CA LEU A 83 5.29 -3.67 -2.55
C LEU A 83 6.34 -4.66 -3.06
N SER A 84 6.60 -5.74 -2.34
CA SER A 84 7.53 -6.79 -2.76
C SER A 84 7.00 -7.61 -3.96
N ALA A 85 5.69 -7.68 -4.12
CA ALA A 85 5.05 -8.39 -5.24
C ALA A 85 4.94 -7.56 -6.52
N MET A 86 5.28 -6.27 -6.49
CA MET A 86 5.30 -5.44 -7.70
C MET A 86 6.38 -5.95 -8.67
N PRO A 87 6.09 -6.04 -9.99
CA PRO A 87 7.11 -6.33 -10.97
C PRO A 87 8.25 -5.32 -10.92
N ASP A 88 9.49 -5.79 -10.92
CA ASP A 88 10.68 -4.97 -11.03
C ASP A 88 11.31 -5.26 -12.40
N LEU A 89 11.42 -4.24 -13.25
CA LEU A 89 11.96 -4.39 -14.59
C LEU A 89 13.48 -4.62 -14.59
N ASP A 90 14.16 -4.30 -13.47
CA ASP A 90 15.63 -4.32 -13.38
C ASP A 90 16.18 -5.55 -12.65
N THR A 91 15.34 -6.37 -12.05
CA THR A 91 15.80 -7.59 -11.37
C THR A 91 15.56 -8.82 -12.25
N ALA A 92 16.66 -9.46 -12.65
CA ALA A 92 16.67 -10.76 -13.32
C ALA A 92 16.24 -11.93 -12.38
N ASP A 93 15.90 -11.64 -11.13
CA ASP A 93 15.47 -12.66 -10.17
C ASP A 93 13.95 -12.80 -10.24
N ASP A 94 13.50 -13.85 -10.89
CA ASP A 94 12.11 -14.24 -11.16
C ASP A 94 11.32 -14.67 -9.90
N ARG A 95 11.88 -14.46 -8.70
CA ARG A 95 11.23 -14.78 -7.43
C ARG A 95 10.44 -13.60 -6.90
N LEU A 96 9.26 -13.39 -7.45
CA LEU A 96 8.27 -12.50 -6.83
C LEU A 96 7.97 -12.98 -5.41
N TYR A 97 8.12 -12.06 -4.45
CA TYR A 97 7.68 -12.32 -3.09
C TYR A 97 6.16 -12.55 -3.10
N THR A 98 5.75 -13.71 -2.61
CA THR A 98 4.34 -14.04 -2.48
C THR A 98 3.94 -14.00 -1.01
N ILE A 99 2.84 -13.29 -0.70
CA ILE A 99 2.25 -13.35 0.64
C ILE A 99 1.70 -14.77 0.84
N PRO A 100 2.17 -15.51 1.86
CA PRO A 100 1.78 -16.91 2.06
C PRO A 100 0.29 -17.05 2.39
N GLY A 101 -0.26 -18.26 2.18
CA GLY A 101 -1.62 -18.63 2.55
C GLY A 101 -2.70 -17.97 1.69
N SER A 102 -3.95 -18.16 2.08
CA SER A 102 -5.13 -17.63 1.41
C SER A 102 -5.74 -16.48 2.22
N PRO A 103 -6.42 -15.52 1.56
CA PRO A 103 -7.21 -14.50 2.27
C PRO A 103 -8.23 -15.14 3.24
N PRO A 104 -8.56 -14.46 4.35
CA PRO A 104 -9.50 -14.99 5.33
C PRO A 104 -10.91 -15.09 4.76
N ASN A 105 -11.68 -16.04 5.26
CA ASN A 105 -13.11 -16.10 5.00
C ASN A 105 -13.83 -15.04 5.86
N LEU A 106 -14.33 -13.99 5.23
CA LEU A 106 -15.00 -12.87 5.90
C LEU A 106 -16.40 -13.23 6.45
N LEU A 107 -16.94 -14.41 6.12
CA LEU A 107 -18.22 -14.87 6.69
C LEU A 107 -18.09 -15.28 8.17
N HIS A 108 -16.89 -15.51 8.65
CA HIS A 108 -16.59 -15.88 10.03
C HIS A 108 -15.50 -14.97 10.56
N GLU A 109 -15.89 -13.88 11.19
CA GLU A 109 -14.95 -13.02 11.90
C GLU A 109 -14.30 -13.80 13.04
N LYS A 110 -12.96 -13.79 13.05
CA LYS A 110 -12.16 -14.28 14.18
C LYS A 110 -11.66 -13.06 14.94
N PRO A 111 -11.49 -13.18 16.26
CA PRO A 111 -10.79 -12.13 17.03
C PRO A 111 -9.36 -11.96 16.52
N GLY A 112 -8.79 -10.79 16.74
CA GLY A 112 -7.41 -10.51 16.37
C GLY A 112 -7.21 -9.98 14.95
N ASP A 113 -5.95 -9.83 14.57
CA ASP A 113 -5.57 -9.33 13.25
C ASP A 113 -5.92 -10.34 12.15
N ALA A 114 -6.76 -9.93 11.22
CA ALA A 114 -7.14 -10.75 10.07
C ALA A 114 -5.93 -11.15 9.19
N PHE A 115 -4.82 -10.42 9.26
CA PHE A 115 -3.59 -10.71 8.54
C PHE A 115 -2.66 -11.68 9.30
N ALA A 116 -2.83 -11.87 10.61
CA ALA A 116 -1.97 -12.72 11.44
C ALA A 116 -1.62 -14.08 10.83
N PRO A 117 -2.56 -14.88 10.28
CA PRO A 117 -2.26 -16.18 9.69
C PRO A 117 -1.31 -16.14 8.47
N ARG A 118 -1.11 -14.98 7.89
CA ARG A 118 -0.27 -14.73 6.71
C ARG A 118 0.95 -13.87 7.03
N ASN A 119 0.99 -13.34 8.25
CA ASN A 119 2.06 -12.47 8.72
C ASN A 119 3.20 -13.31 9.31
N ARG A 120 4.36 -13.31 8.66
CA ARG A 120 5.56 -14.03 9.17
C ARG A 120 6.09 -13.46 10.48
N PHE A 121 5.67 -12.26 10.83
CA PHE A 121 6.10 -11.52 12.01
C PHE A 121 4.97 -11.42 13.04
N ALA A 122 3.90 -12.22 12.88
CA ALA A 122 2.78 -12.21 13.83
C ALA A 122 3.25 -12.50 15.25
N LEU A 123 2.72 -11.76 16.19
CA LEU A 123 2.90 -11.94 17.62
C LEU A 123 1.70 -12.71 18.16
N HIS A 124 1.82 -13.32 19.33
CA HIS A 124 0.70 -14.04 19.95
C HIS A 124 -0.55 -13.17 20.14
N ILE A 125 -0.35 -11.89 20.41
CA ILE A 125 -1.45 -10.93 20.59
C ILE A 125 -2.24 -10.70 19.29
N ASP A 126 -1.62 -10.88 18.13
CA ASP A 126 -2.32 -10.73 16.83
C ASP A 126 -3.44 -11.77 16.66
N ASP A 127 -3.37 -12.92 17.35
CA ASP A 127 -4.42 -13.95 17.32
C ASP A 127 -5.60 -13.61 18.25
N GLU A 128 -5.44 -12.67 19.17
CA GLU A 128 -6.40 -12.40 20.23
C GLU A 128 -7.08 -11.04 20.09
N VAL A 129 -6.31 -10.02 19.69
CA VAL A 129 -6.75 -8.62 19.73
C VAL A 129 -6.36 -7.90 18.44
N ASP A 130 -7.33 -7.23 17.83
CA ASP A 130 -7.08 -6.32 16.70
C ASP A 130 -6.04 -5.25 17.07
N PRO A 131 -5.01 -5.03 16.25
CA PRO A 131 -4.06 -3.95 16.49
C PRO A 131 -4.74 -2.59 16.32
N PRO A 132 -4.49 -1.63 17.22
CA PRO A 132 -4.95 -0.27 17.02
C PRO A 132 -4.13 0.40 15.91
N MET A 133 -4.65 1.50 15.37
CA MET A 133 -3.90 2.36 14.45
C MET A 133 -2.84 3.13 15.25
N PHE A 134 -1.59 2.69 15.17
CA PHE A 134 -0.45 3.39 15.76
C PHE A 134 -0.06 4.59 14.91
N LYS A 135 0.13 5.74 15.56
CA LYS A 135 0.60 6.97 14.91
C LYS A 135 2.11 6.89 14.68
N ILE A 136 2.56 7.07 13.44
CA ILE A 136 3.97 7.09 13.02
C ILE A 136 4.40 8.54 12.74
N SER A 137 3.59 9.26 11.96
CA SER A 137 3.77 10.68 11.66
C SER A 137 2.44 11.43 11.79
N GLU A 138 2.36 12.68 11.37
CA GLU A 138 1.10 13.43 11.34
C GLU A 138 0.09 12.87 10.33
N THR A 139 0.57 12.20 9.31
CA THR A 139 -0.23 11.63 8.21
C THR A 139 -0.16 10.12 8.12
N HIS A 140 0.83 9.47 8.77
CA HIS A 140 1.10 8.04 8.65
C HIS A 140 0.65 7.26 9.89
N TYR A 141 -0.20 6.25 9.67
CA TYR A 141 -0.68 5.35 10.72
C TYR A 141 -0.69 3.90 10.19
N ALA A 142 -0.45 2.94 11.08
CA ALA A 142 -0.53 1.52 10.74
C ALA A 142 -1.10 0.68 11.89
N ALA A 143 -1.94 -0.28 11.54
CA ALA A 143 -2.58 -1.21 12.46
C ALA A 143 -1.74 -2.49 12.57
N THR A 144 -0.65 -2.44 13.31
CA THR A 144 0.20 -3.60 13.58
C THR A 144 0.82 -3.53 14.97
N TRP A 145 0.74 -4.63 15.72
CA TRP A 145 1.37 -4.73 17.03
C TRP A 145 2.89 -4.63 17.00
N LEU A 146 3.53 -4.76 15.85
CA LEU A 146 4.97 -4.53 15.68
C LEU A 146 5.41 -3.11 16.01
N LEU A 147 4.48 -2.15 16.03
CA LEU A 147 4.72 -0.75 16.42
C LEU A 147 4.54 -0.49 17.92
N ASP A 148 4.06 -1.45 18.69
CA ASP A 148 4.01 -1.33 20.15
C ASP A 148 5.44 -1.25 20.70
N PRO A 149 5.74 -0.31 21.63
CA PRO A 149 7.09 -0.16 22.20
C PRO A 149 7.64 -1.43 22.88
N ARG A 150 6.77 -2.35 23.25
CA ARG A 150 7.12 -3.64 23.89
C ARG A 150 7.38 -4.76 22.88
N ALA A 151 7.00 -4.54 21.60
CA ALA A 151 7.18 -5.53 20.55
C ALA A 151 8.68 -5.73 20.23
N PRO A 152 9.07 -6.93 19.77
CA PRO A 152 10.39 -7.11 19.21
C PRO A 152 10.60 -6.21 18.00
N LYS A 153 11.79 -5.65 17.85
CA LYS A 153 12.13 -4.86 16.67
C LYS A 153 12.18 -5.78 15.45
N VAL A 154 11.32 -5.52 14.50
CA VAL A 154 11.27 -6.22 13.23
C VAL A 154 11.57 -5.22 12.12
N GLU A 155 12.47 -5.58 11.24
CA GLU A 155 12.81 -4.80 10.05
C GLU A 155 12.13 -5.40 8.82
N MET A 156 11.81 -4.53 7.85
CA MET A 156 11.27 -5.00 6.59
C MET A 156 12.28 -5.93 5.88
N PRO A 157 11.82 -6.83 5.00
CA PRO A 157 12.71 -7.71 4.23
C PRO A 157 13.81 -6.93 3.53
N PRO A 158 15.09 -7.41 3.56
CA PRO A 158 16.22 -6.69 2.97
C PRO A 158 16.05 -6.39 1.48
N GLU A 159 15.43 -7.30 0.75
CA GLU A 159 15.16 -7.15 -0.68
C GLU A 159 14.21 -5.96 -0.94
N LEU A 160 13.17 -5.81 -0.10
CA LEU A 160 12.25 -4.68 -0.17
C LEU A 160 12.98 -3.36 0.21
N ALA A 161 13.80 -3.39 1.25
CA ALA A 161 14.58 -2.21 1.66
C ALA A 161 15.52 -1.73 0.55
N GLN A 162 16.21 -2.64 -0.13
CA GLN A 162 17.07 -2.31 -1.28
C GLN A 162 16.25 -1.75 -2.45
N ARG A 163 15.11 -2.33 -2.73
CA ARG A 163 14.20 -1.86 -3.78
C ARG A 163 13.70 -0.44 -3.48
N ILE A 164 13.24 -0.19 -2.27
CA ILE A 164 12.81 1.14 -1.84
C ILE A 164 13.94 2.15 -1.98
N SER A 165 15.16 1.78 -1.61
CA SER A 165 16.34 2.66 -1.76
C SER A 165 16.60 3.03 -3.21
N ARG A 166 16.47 2.07 -4.15
CA ARG A 166 16.58 2.35 -5.59
C ARG A 166 15.47 3.27 -6.07
N MET A 167 14.22 2.97 -5.72
CA MET A 167 13.07 3.80 -6.09
C MET A 167 13.21 5.25 -5.61
N LYS A 168 13.73 5.47 -4.38
CA LYS A 168 14.01 6.82 -3.86
C LYS A 168 15.06 7.53 -4.70
N ALA A 169 16.18 6.87 -5.00
CA ALA A 169 17.25 7.44 -5.79
C ALA A 169 16.80 7.83 -7.21
N ASP A 170 15.94 7.03 -7.82
CA ASP A 170 15.41 7.32 -9.15
C ASP A 170 14.37 8.46 -9.12
N ALA A 171 13.54 8.53 -8.10
CA ALA A 171 12.62 9.65 -7.90
C ALA A 171 13.36 10.99 -7.66
N GLU A 172 14.49 10.98 -6.95
CA GLU A 172 15.34 12.16 -6.75
C GLU A 172 15.94 12.64 -8.07
N LYS A 173 16.50 11.73 -8.89
CA LYS A 173 17.06 12.07 -10.22
C LYS A 173 16.02 12.71 -11.15
N ILE A 174 14.76 12.23 -11.11
CA ILE A 174 13.68 12.81 -11.93
C ILE A 174 13.37 14.22 -11.46
N LYS A 175 13.30 14.46 -10.15
CA LYS A 175 13.04 15.79 -9.58
C LYS A 175 14.18 16.80 -9.86
N GLU A 176 15.40 16.35 -10.01
CA GLU A 176 16.55 17.20 -10.35
C GLU A 176 16.63 17.53 -11.85
N ALA A 177 15.94 16.75 -12.69
CA ALA A 177 15.94 16.93 -14.15
C ALA A 177 14.77 17.81 -14.68
N GLU A 178 13.80 18.16 -13.83
CA GLU A 178 12.68 19.07 -14.11
C GLU A 178 13.00 20.53 -13.71
#